data_d989520e0004a27cbb6b263229cd2e83
#
_entry.id   d989520e0004a27cbb6b263229cd2e83
#
_cell.length_a   1.000
_cell.length_b   1.000
_cell.length_c   1.000
_cell.angle_alpha   90.00
_cell.angle_beta   90.00
_cell.angle_gamma   90.00
#
_symmetry.space_group_name_H-M   'P 1'
#
loop_
_entity.id
_entity.type
_entity.pdbx_description
1 polymer ?
#
loop_
_entity_poly.entity_id
_entity_poly.type
_entity_poly.pdbx_seq_one_letter_code
_entity_poly.pdbx_strand_id
1 'polypeptide(L)'
;MATPAASVRAGERDVRVTSPDRVIYEATDAGPAITKLEVCEYFSAVGPAMMRAIGDRPTAMERWPDGYRDGMRLATGPQDKGGDGFYQKRLPKGAPDWIETVDI
;
A
#
# COMPACT_ATOMS: atom_id res chain seq x y z
N MET A 1 -22.24 7.42 -2.53
CA MET A 1 -21.74 7.46 -1.14
C MET A 1 -20.47 6.63 -1.01
N ALA A 2 -19.53 7.11 -0.22
CA ALA A 2 -18.32 6.34 0.02
C ALA A 2 -18.62 5.14 0.92
N THR A 3 -17.99 4.00 0.65
CA THR A 3 -18.06 2.83 1.51
C THR A 3 -17.44 3.15 2.86
N PRO A 4 -18.06 2.75 3.98
CA PRO A 4 -17.44 2.94 5.29
C PRO A 4 -16.07 2.30 5.37
N ALA A 5 -15.18 2.89 6.15
CA ALA A 5 -13.86 2.34 6.37
C ALA A 5 -13.95 0.96 7.03
N ALA A 6 -13.04 0.08 6.67
CA ALA A 6 -12.90 -1.22 7.31
C ALA A 6 -11.71 -1.19 8.28
N SER A 7 -11.60 -2.21 9.12
CA SER A 7 -10.48 -2.35 10.04
C SER A 7 -9.75 -3.65 9.75
N VAL A 8 -8.43 -3.60 9.72
CA VAL A 8 -7.58 -4.77 9.52
C VAL A 8 -6.63 -4.89 10.71
N ARG A 9 -6.53 -6.07 11.26
CA ARG A 9 -5.64 -6.33 12.39
C ARG A 9 -4.20 -6.53 11.88
N ALA A 10 -3.28 -5.71 12.37
CA ALA A 10 -1.87 -5.81 12.02
C ALA A 10 -1.07 -5.89 13.31
N GLY A 11 -0.66 -7.11 13.67
CA GLY A 11 -0.05 -7.35 14.97
C GLY A 11 -1.02 -7.03 16.09
N GLU A 12 -0.66 -6.08 16.95
CA GLU A 12 -1.50 -5.65 18.06
C GLU A 12 -2.34 -4.41 17.73
N ARG A 13 -2.29 -3.93 16.50
CA ARG A 13 -3.00 -2.70 16.08
C ARG A 13 -4.16 -3.02 15.17
N ASP A 14 -5.21 -2.24 15.32
CA ASP A 14 -6.29 -2.20 14.35
C ASP A 14 -6.04 -1.03 13.42
N VAL A 15 -5.87 -1.31 12.13
CA VAL A 15 -5.55 -0.30 11.14
C VAL A 15 -6.80 0.03 10.33
N ARG A 16 -7.14 1.30 10.29
CA ARG A 16 -8.30 1.78 9.53
C ARG A 16 -7.96 1.82 8.05
N VAL A 17 -8.79 1.18 7.24
CA VAL A 17 -8.64 1.16 5.78
C VAL A 17 -9.79 1.94 5.16
N THR A 18 -9.49 3.09 4.58
CA THR A 18 -10.48 3.90 3.87
C THR A 18 -10.69 3.34 2.47
N SER A 19 -11.88 3.53 1.90
CA SER A 19 -12.23 3.04 0.57
C SER A 19 -11.86 1.56 0.38
N PRO A 20 -12.34 0.66 1.27
CA PRO A 20 -11.89 -0.73 1.26
C PRO A 20 -12.27 -1.49 -0.01
N ASP A 21 -13.32 -1.09 -0.69
CA ASP A 21 -13.80 -1.72 -1.91
C ASP A 21 -13.17 -1.15 -3.19
N ARG A 22 -12.23 -0.21 -3.06
CA ARG A 22 -11.53 0.35 -4.21
C ARG A 22 -10.72 -0.73 -4.91
N VAL A 23 -10.90 -0.88 -6.21
CA VAL A 23 -10.15 -1.86 -7.00
C VAL A 23 -8.70 -1.38 -7.16
N ILE A 24 -7.75 -2.19 -6.71
CA ILE A 24 -6.32 -1.92 -6.85
C ILE A 24 -5.76 -2.66 -8.06
N TYR A 25 -6.17 -3.92 -8.26
CA TYR A 25 -5.79 -4.70 -9.44
C TYR A 25 -7.04 -5.12 -10.17
N GLU A 26 -7.11 -4.81 -11.47
CA GLU A 26 -8.23 -5.19 -12.30
C GLU A 26 -8.29 -6.71 -12.50
N ALA A 27 -9.49 -7.21 -12.79
CA ALA A 27 -9.65 -8.64 -13.12
C ALA A 27 -8.84 -8.99 -14.37
N THR A 28 -8.23 -10.16 -14.36
CA THR A 28 -7.46 -10.69 -15.48
C THR A 28 -7.86 -12.14 -15.71
N ASP A 29 -7.25 -12.78 -16.71
CA ASP A 29 -7.44 -14.20 -16.94
C ASP A 29 -6.97 -15.05 -15.75
N ALA A 30 -6.07 -14.50 -14.94
CA ALA A 30 -5.55 -15.20 -13.76
C ALA A 30 -6.49 -15.15 -12.57
N GLY A 31 -7.43 -14.21 -12.53
CA GLY A 31 -8.35 -14.11 -11.41
C GLY A 31 -9.19 -12.84 -11.40
N PRO A 32 -10.08 -12.71 -10.40
CA PRO A 32 -10.95 -11.54 -10.26
C PRO A 32 -10.20 -10.30 -9.81
N ALA A 33 -10.88 -9.15 -9.85
CA ALA A 33 -10.34 -7.89 -9.35
C ALA A 33 -10.00 -8.02 -7.86
N ILE A 34 -8.96 -7.30 -7.43
CA ILE A 34 -8.51 -7.30 -6.05
C ILE A 34 -8.69 -5.90 -5.47
N THR A 35 -9.37 -5.82 -4.33
CA THR A 35 -9.68 -4.55 -3.68
C THR A 35 -8.57 -4.13 -2.71
N LYS A 36 -8.63 -2.87 -2.30
CA LYS A 36 -7.72 -2.31 -1.30
C LYS A 36 -7.75 -3.11 0.00
N LEU A 37 -8.95 -3.50 0.45
CA LEU A 37 -9.08 -4.30 1.67
C LEU A 37 -8.37 -5.65 1.53
N GLU A 38 -8.54 -6.32 0.39
CA GLU A 38 -7.89 -7.60 0.14
C GLU A 38 -6.36 -7.48 0.14
N VAL A 39 -5.82 -6.38 -0.41
CA VAL A 39 -4.38 -6.12 -0.37
C VAL A 39 -3.91 -5.96 1.08
N CYS A 40 -4.65 -5.20 1.88
CA CYS A 40 -4.31 -5.00 3.29
C CYS A 40 -4.38 -6.31 4.08
N GLU A 41 -5.39 -7.12 3.82
CA GLU A 41 -5.54 -8.43 4.46
C GLU A 41 -4.38 -9.38 4.09
N TYR A 42 -3.95 -9.33 2.84
CA TYR A 42 -2.79 -10.10 2.40
C TYR A 42 -1.53 -9.69 3.16
N PHE A 43 -1.25 -8.39 3.26
CA PHE A 43 -0.08 -7.92 4.00
C PHE A 43 -0.16 -8.29 5.48
N SER A 44 -1.35 -8.24 6.07
CA SER A 44 -1.53 -8.69 7.45
C SER A 44 -1.21 -10.17 7.59
N ALA A 45 -1.66 -11.00 6.65
CA ALA A 45 -1.45 -12.44 6.70
C ALA A 45 0.03 -12.83 6.57
N VAL A 46 0.78 -12.15 5.68
CA VAL A 46 2.21 -12.43 5.49
C VAL A 46 3.11 -11.59 6.38
N GLY A 47 2.52 -10.71 7.19
CA GLY A 47 3.24 -9.76 8.03
C GLY A 47 4.33 -10.38 8.90
N PRO A 48 4.05 -11.43 9.67
CA PRO A 48 5.08 -12.04 10.53
C PRO A 48 6.31 -12.52 9.74
N ALA A 49 6.09 -13.17 8.59
CA ALA A 49 7.20 -13.63 7.75
C ALA A 49 7.96 -12.45 7.14
N MET A 50 7.22 -11.44 6.66
CA MET A 50 7.82 -10.24 6.08
C MET A 50 8.66 -9.49 7.11
N MET A 51 8.16 -9.34 8.32
CA MET A 51 8.88 -8.64 9.39
C MET A 51 10.15 -9.38 9.80
N ARG A 52 10.15 -10.72 9.77
CA ARG A 52 11.38 -11.48 10.00
C ARG A 52 12.45 -11.19 8.92
N ALA A 53 12.01 -10.93 7.70
CA ALA A 53 12.93 -10.69 6.58
C ALA A 53 13.43 -9.24 6.52
N ILE A 54 12.56 -8.25 6.78
CA ILE A 54 12.88 -6.84 6.53
C ILE A 54 12.63 -5.92 7.73
N GLY A 55 12.23 -6.44 8.87
CA GLY A 55 11.78 -5.63 10.01
C GLY A 55 12.76 -4.57 10.50
N ASP A 56 14.05 -4.83 10.42
CA ASP A 56 15.09 -3.90 10.88
C ASP A 56 15.81 -3.21 9.71
N ARG A 57 15.19 -3.21 8.54
CA ARG A 57 15.81 -2.63 7.35
C ARG A 57 15.05 -1.39 6.89
N PRO A 58 15.78 -0.33 6.45
CA PRO A 58 15.12 0.81 5.81
C PRO A 58 14.35 0.33 4.58
N THR A 59 13.10 0.75 4.46
CA THR A 59 12.23 0.27 3.38
C THR A 59 11.52 1.45 2.74
N ALA A 60 11.64 1.58 1.42
CA ALA A 60 10.84 2.53 0.65
C ALA A 60 9.62 1.79 0.10
N MET A 61 8.54 2.54 -0.11
CA MET A 61 7.32 1.96 -0.67
C MET A 61 7.11 2.41 -2.10
N GLU A 62 6.61 1.50 -2.92
CA GLU A 62 6.14 1.82 -4.26
C GLU A 62 4.64 2.04 -4.15
N ARG A 63 4.18 3.22 -4.54
CA ARG A 63 2.79 3.61 -4.34
C ARG A 63 2.08 3.86 -5.66
N TRP A 64 0.90 3.30 -5.81
CA TRP A 64 0.05 3.42 -6.98
C TRP A 64 -1.33 3.96 -6.55
N PRO A 65 -1.50 5.29 -6.47
CA PRO A 65 -2.71 5.90 -5.90
C PRO A 65 -4.02 5.48 -6.56
N ASP A 66 -3.99 5.21 -7.86
CA ASP A 66 -5.18 4.83 -8.63
C ASP A 66 -5.25 3.32 -8.91
N GLY A 67 -4.46 2.53 -8.18
CA GLY A 67 -4.33 1.11 -8.44
C GLY A 67 -3.32 0.82 -9.54
N TYR A 68 -3.09 -0.46 -9.80
CA TYR A 68 -2.14 -0.89 -10.84
C TYR A 68 -2.83 -1.71 -11.91
N ARG A 69 -2.49 -1.46 -13.18
CA ARG A 69 -2.90 -2.24 -14.34
C ARG A 69 -1.84 -2.13 -15.43
N ASP A 70 -1.90 -3.03 -16.39
CA ASP A 70 -0.93 -3.06 -17.47
C ASP A 70 -0.86 -1.72 -18.19
N GLY A 71 0.35 -1.34 -18.58
CA GLY A 71 0.59 -0.08 -19.27
C GLY A 71 0.91 1.09 -18.37
N MET A 72 0.76 0.93 -17.05
CA MET A 72 1.13 1.98 -16.12
C MET A 72 2.64 2.08 -15.94
N ARG A 73 3.11 3.28 -15.62
CA ARG A 73 4.53 3.59 -15.53
C ARG A 73 4.89 4.14 -14.16
N LEU A 74 5.96 3.61 -13.60
CA LEU A 74 6.52 4.13 -12.36
C LEU A 74 7.32 5.39 -12.66
N ALA A 75 7.10 6.44 -11.87
CA ALA A 75 7.83 7.70 -12.00
C ALA A 75 9.33 7.49 -11.73
N THR A 76 10.17 8.15 -12.52
CA THR A 76 11.63 8.04 -12.41
C THR A 76 12.21 8.95 -11.33
N GLY A 77 11.45 9.91 -10.86
CA GLY A 77 11.88 10.84 -9.82
C GLY A 77 10.86 11.94 -9.57
N PRO A 78 11.15 12.87 -8.62
CA PRO A 78 10.20 13.94 -8.26
C PRO A 78 9.83 14.87 -9.41
N GLN A 79 10.70 14.98 -10.41
CA GLN A 79 10.47 15.83 -11.57
C GLN A 79 9.55 15.18 -12.60
N ASP A 80 9.34 13.88 -12.50
CA ASP A 80 8.57 13.13 -13.47
C ASP A 80 7.07 13.22 -13.12
N LYS A 81 6.33 14.04 -13.86
CA LYS A 81 4.90 14.24 -13.65
C LYS A 81 4.02 13.26 -14.42
N GLY A 82 4.62 12.42 -15.27
CA GLY A 82 3.89 11.46 -16.10
C GLY A 82 3.79 10.06 -15.53
N GLY A 83 4.29 9.84 -14.32
CA GLY A 83 4.22 8.53 -13.68
C GLY A 83 2.86 8.26 -13.06
N ASP A 84 2.42 7.01 -13.14
CA ASP A 84 1.18 6.53 -12.52
C ASP A 84 1.43 6.04 -11.08
N GLY A 85 2.67 5.67 -10.78
CA GLY A 85 3.13 5.28 -9.46
C GLY A 85 4.45 5.95 -9.13
N PHE A 86 4.83 5.90 -7.86
CA PHE A 86 6.07 6.54 -7.42
C PHE A 86 6.65 5.84 -6.18
N TYR A 87 7.95 6.01 -5.96
CA TYR A 87 8.58 5.56 -4.73
C TYR A 87 8.33 6.59 -3.63
N GLN A 88 7.77 6.13 -2.52
CA GLN A 88 7.52 6.97 -1.37
C GLN A 88 8.59 6.70 -0.31
N LYS A 89 9.43 7.69 -0.04
CA LYS A 89 10.53 7.62 0.91
C LYS A 89 10.27 8.40 2.18
N ARG A 90 9.28 9.29 2.17
CA ARG A 90 8.90 10.11 3.32
C ARG A 90 7.49 9.78 3.75
N LEU A 91 7.21 9.96 5.03
CA LEU A 91 5.85 9.75 5.54
C LEU A 91 4.88 10.70 4.84
N PRO A 92 3.70 10.21 4.44
CA PRO A 92 2.67 11.08 3.92
C PRO A 92 2.12 11.98 5.03
N LYS A 93 1.60 13.13 4.64
CA LYS A 93 0.92 14.02 5.57
C LYS A 93 -0.26 13.28 6.21
N GLY A 94 -0.37 13.37 7.53
CA GLY A 94 -1.44 12.68 8.24
C GLY A 94 -1.15 11.24 8.61
N ALA A 95 0.08 10.75 8.38
CA ALA A 95 0.45 9.41 8.81
C ALA A 95 0.36 9.28 10.34
N PRO A 96 -0.02 8.09 10.84
CA PRO A 96 -0.05 7.87 12.30
C PRO A 96 1.33 8.05 12.91
N ASP A 97 1.36 8.53 14.16
CA ASP A 97 2.62 8.80 14.86
C ASP A 97 3.39 7.54 15.28
N TRP A 98 2.74 6.37 15.24
CA TRP A 98 3.38 5.10 15.60
C TRP A 98 4.17 4.48 14.44
N ILE A 99 4.19 5.10 13.26
CA ILE A 99 5.01 4.60 12.15
C ILE A 99 6.46 5.03 12.36
N GLU A 100 7.35 4.06 12.39
CA GLU A 100 8.76 4.31 12.59
C GLU A 100 9.46 4.67 11.28
N THR A 101 10.42 5.58 11.36
CA THR A 101 11.23 5.98 10.21
C THR A 101 12.70 5.96 10.58
N VAL A 102 13.57 5.95 9.56
CA VAL A 102 15.01 6.01 9.73
C VAL A 102 15.61 6.94 8.70
N ASP A 103 16.56 7.74 9.10
CA ASP A 103 17.31 8.62 8.19
C ASP A 103 18.50 7.87 7.61
N ILE A 104 18.64 7.97 6.31
CA ILE A 104 19.76 7.35 5.61
C ILE A 104 20.46 8.32 4.68
#